data_44f41444e6bda79e6ca36598a730e7f3
#
_entry.id   44f41444e6bda79e6ca36598a730e7f3
#
_cell.length_a   1.000
_cell.length_b   1.000
_cell.length_c   1.000
_cell.angle_alpha   90.00
_cell.angle_beta   90.00
_cell.angle_gamma   90.00
#
_symmetry.space_group_name_H-M   'P 1'
#
loop_
_entity.id
_entity.type
_entity.pdbx_description
1 polymer ?
#
loop_
_entity_poly.entity_id
_entity_poly.type
_entity_poly.pdbx_seq_one_letter_code
_entity_poly.pdbx_strand_id
1 'polypeptide(L)'
;MSIFKNKKTGLFLLVAGFLLVSCGTSRKQAKALSAKPVAELTPEQQRKYDYFFLEASRLKIQKDYDAAFDLLQHCLTINPNASSALYELAQYYLFLKQAPQGQAALEKAVEND
;
A
#
# COMPACT_ATOMS: atom_id res chain seq x y z
N MET A 1 30.33 -14.93 49.95
CA MET A 1 29.21 -15.71 49.38
C MET A 1 28.09 -14.81 48.95
N SER A 2 27.53 -14.06 49.83
CA SER A 2 26.42 -13.17 49.49
C SER A 2 26.76 -12.11 48.47
N ILE A 3 28.01 -11.68 48.43
CA ILE A 3 28.47 -10.68 47.48
C ILE A 3 28.34 -11.16 46.02
N PHE A 4 28.63 -12.40 45.78
CA PHE A 4 28.52 -12.96 44.45
C PHE A 4 27.09 -13.04 43.97
N LYS A 5 26.18 -13.35 44.85
CA LYS A 5 24.76 -13.42 44.52
C LYS A 5 24.24 -12.06 44.10
N ASN A 6 24.64 -11.04 44.80
CA ASN A 6 24.20 -9.68 44.47
C ASN A 6 24.68 -9.21 43.09
N LYS A 7 25.92 -9.56 42.78
CA LYS A 7 26.48 -9.21 41.47
C LYS A 7 25.73 -9.88 40.34
N LYS A 8 25.42 -11.15 40.50
CA LYS A 8 24.69 -11.89 39.50
C LYS A 8 23.30 -11.30 39.26
N THR A 9 22.63 -10.97 40.34
CA THR A 9 21.31 -10.41 40.26
C THR A 9 21.30 -9.10 39.48
N GLY A 10 22.27 -8.24 39.76
CA GLY A 10 22.39 -6.97 39.07
C GLY A 10 22.57 -7.13 37.55
N LEU A 11 23.39 -8.11 37.18
CA LEU A 11 23.63 -8.37 35.77
C LEU A 11 22.37 -8.80 35.02
N PHE A 12 21.59 -9.65 35.62
CA PHE A 12 20.34 -10.10 34.99
C PHE A 12 19.36 -8.97 34.75
N LEU A 13 19.24 -8.09 35.70
CA LEU A 13 18.32 -6.94 35.57
C LEU A 13 18.73 -6.02 34.43
N LEU A 14 20.02 -5.79 34.26
CA LEU A 14 20.52 -4.94 33.18
C LEU A 14 20.25 -5.56 31.81
N VAL A 15 20.46 -6.85 31.67
CA VAL A 15 20.23 -7.55 30.41
C VAL A 15 18.77 -7.51 30.01
N ALA A 16 17.88 -7.75 30.94
CA ALA A 16 16.47 -7.74 30.68
C ALA A 16 15.99 -6.37 30.18
N GLY A 17 16.43 -5.31 30.81
CA GLY A 17 16.08 -3.97 30.39
C GLY A 17 16.58 -3.65 28.99
N PHE A 18 17.77 -4.06 28.70
CA PHE A 18 18.35 -3.81 27.39
C PHE A 18 17.59 -4.50 26.26
N LEU A 19 17.20 -5.74 26.47
CA LEU A 19 16.43 -6.50 25.48
C LEU A 19 15.10 -5.84 25.14
N LEU A 20 14.40 -5.32 26.12
CA LEU A 20 13.12 -4.66 25.90
C LEU A 20 13.24 -3.44 25.01
N VAL A 21 14.27 -2.64 25.23
CA VAL A 21 14.51 -1.45 24.41
C VAL A 21 14.83 -1.83 22.98
N SER A 22 15.65 -2.85 22.78
CA SER A 22 16.02 -3.30 21.44
C SER A 22 14.80 -3.72 20.62
N CYS A 23 13.92 -4.48 21.20
CA CYS A 23 12.75 -4.97 20.48
C CYS A 23 11.86 -3.83 20.00
N GLY A 24 11.61 -2.84 20.82
CA GLY A 24 10.79 -1.70 20.45
C GLY A 24 11.38 -0.90 19.30
N THR A 25 12.65 -0.65 19.35
CA THR A 25 13.36 0.12 18.31
C THR A 25 13.38 -0.63 16.99
N SER A 26 13.63 -1.92 17.00
CA SER A 26 13.70 -2.72 15.79
C SER A 26 12.40 -2.70 15.00
N ARG A 27 11.28 -2.78 15.66
CA ARG A 27 9.99 -2.77 14.97
C ARG A 27 9.73 -1.47 14.23
N LYS A 28 10.03 -0.35 14.84
CA LYS A 28 9.85 0.95 14.21
C LYS A 28 10.74 1.10 12.99
N GLN A 29 11.98 0.71 13.10
CA GLN A 29 12.92 0.79 12.00
C GLN A 29 12.51 -0.10 10.83
N ALA A 30 12.11 -1.33 11.10
CA ALA A 30 11.68 -2.25 10.07
C ALA A 30 10.47 -1.71 9.32
N LYS A 31 9.51 -1.14 10.02
CA LYS A 31 8.33 -0.56 9.40
C LYS A 31 8.68 0.65 8.54
N ALA A 32 9.57 1.50 9.00
CA ALA A 32 10.01 2.65 8.24
C ALA A 32 10.76 2.26 6.97
N LEU A 33 11.63 1.25 7.06
CA LEU A 33 12.41 0.78 5.92
C LEU A 33 11.57 0.07 4.87
N SER A 34 10.52 -0.62 5.27
CA SER A 34 9.65 -1.30 4.33
C SER A 34 8.66 -0.36 3.63
N ALA A 35 8.46 0.83 4.15
CA ALA A 35 7.60 1.81 3.52
C ALA A 35 8.30 2.35 2.27
N LYS A 36 7.78 2.02 1.10
CA LYS A 36 8.26 2.62 -0.14
C LYS A 36 7.93 4.11 -0.12
N PRO A 37 8.85 4.98 -0.57
CA PRO A 37 8.51 6.38 -0.74
C PRO A 37 7.44 6.49 -1.82
N VAL A 38 6.21 6.67 -1.43
CA VAL A 38 5.12 6.96 -2.35
C VAL A 38 5.13 8.47 -2.53
N ALA A 39 5.31 8.91 -3.77
CA ALA A 39 5.16 10.32 -4.08
C ALA A 39 3.71 10.70 -3.78
N GLU A 40 3.51 11.53 -2.77
CA GLU A 40 2.19 11.99 -2.43
C GLU A 40 1.63 12.87 -3.54
N LEU A 41 0.36 12.67 -3.83
CA LEU A 41 -0.33 13.51 -4.79
C LEU A 41 -0.55 14.91 -4.20
N THR A 42 -0.42 15.92 -5.05
CA THR A 42 -0.84 17.26 -4.64
C THR A 42 -2.34 17.27 -4.43
N PRO A 43 -2.88 18.23 -3.65
CA PRO A 43 -4.33 18.34 -3.50
C PRO A 43 -5.08 18.47 -4.82
N GLU A 44 -4.49 19.13 -5.81
CA GLU A 44 -5.09 19.26 -7.14
C GLU A 44 -5.10 17.92 -7.87
N GLN A 45 -3.99 17.19 -7.84
CA GLN A 45 -3.92 15.85 -8.43
C GLN A 45 -4.92 14.90 -7.78
N GLN A 46 -5.05 14.96 -6.47
CA GLN A 46 -6.01 14.13 -5.75
C GLN A 46 -7.43 14.44 -6.18
N ARG A 47 -7.79 15.71 -6.32
CA ARG A 47 -9.12 16.10 -6.79
C ARG A 47 -9.41 15.61 -8.21
N LYS A 48 -8.41 15.70 -9.09
CA LYS A 48 -8.54 15.18 -10.47
C LYS A 48 -8.74 13.67 -10.47
N TYR A 49 -7.94 12.98 -9.69
CA TYR A 49 -8.08 11.52 -9.56
C TYR A 49 -9.48 11.15 -9.08
N ASP A 50 -9.93 11.76 -8.01
CA ASP A 50 -11.25 11.49 -7.43
C ASP A 50 -12.37 11.75 -8.44
N TYR A 51 -12.27 12.84 -9.18
CA TYR A 51 -13.24 13.19 -10.21
C TYR A 51 -13.30 12.10 -11.29
N PHE A 52 -12.16 11.72 -11.84
CA PHE A 52 -12.12 10.70 -12.89
C PHE A 52 -12.59 9.34 -12.38
N PHE A 53 -12.23 8.99 -11.17
CA PHE A 53 -12.62 7.70 -10.59
C PHE A 53 -14.13 7.64 -10.36
N LEU A 54 -14.73 8.69 -9.82
CA LEU A 54 -16.16 8.77 -9.61
C LEU A 54 -16.92 8.77 -10.92
N GLU A 55 -16.42 9.50 -11.91
CA GLU A 55 -17.04 9.55 -13.23
C GLU A 55 -16.96 8.19 -13.93
N ALA A 56 -15.82 7.50 -13.81
CA ALA A 56 -15.70 6.15 -14.34
C ALA A 56 -16.71 5.20 -13.68
N SER A 57 -16.92 5.33 -12.38
CA SER A 57 -17.91 4.54 -11.66
C SER A 57 -19.33 4.81 -12.15
N ARG A 58 -19.65 6.08 -12.41
CA ARG A 58 -20.94 6.49 -12.94
C ARG A 58 -21.18 5.91 -14.34
N LEU A 59 -20.18 5.99 -15.19
CA LEU A 59 -20.24 5.42 -16.54
C LEU A 59 -20.40 3.90 -16.53
N LYS A 60 -19.74 3.23 -15.61
CA LYS A 60 -19.89 1.80 -15.41
C LYS A 60 -21.35 1.43 -15.08
N ILE A 61 -21.99 2.19 -14.21
CA ILE A 61 -23.40 2.00 -13.88
C ILE A 61 -24.29 2.18 -15.10
N GLN A 62 -23.95 3.14 -15.95
CA GLN A 62 -24.66 3.41 -17.19
C GLN A 62 -24.31 2.42 -18.31
N LYS A 63 -23.43 1.48 -18.04
CA LYS A 63 -22.95 0.48 -19.00
C LYS A 63 -22.14 1.06 -20.17
N ASP A 64 -21.60 2.26 -19.99
CA ASP A 64 -20.66 2.85 -20.94
C ASP A 64 -19.25 2.45 -20.55
N TYR A 65 -18.93 1.20 -20.84
CA TYR A 65 -17.69 0.59 -20.38
C TYR A 65 -16.45 1.14 -21.05
N ASP A 66 -16.54 1.51 -22.32
CA ASP A 66 -15.40 2.08 -23.05
C ASP A 66 -14.96 3.41 -22.44
N ALA A 67 -15.91 4.28 -22.18
CA ALA A 67 -15.63 5.58 -21.56
C ALA A 67 -15.12 5.41 -20.13
N ALA A 68 -15.69 4.46 -19.37
CA ALA A 68 -15.22 4.16 -18.02
C ALA A 68 -13.78 3.65 -18.01
N PHE A 69 -13.45 2.77 -18.96
CA PHE A 69 -12.08 2.24 -19.09
C PHE A 69 -11.08 3.35 -19.36
N ASP A 70 -11.41 4.28 -20.29
CA ASP A 70 -10.54 5.41 -20.59
C ASP A 70 -10.29 6.29 -19.36
N LEU A 71 -11.33 6.58 -18.59
CA LEU A 71 -11.19 7.39 -17.38
C LEU A 71 -10.36 6.69 -16.30
N LEU A 72 -10.47 5.38 -16.17
CA LEU A 72 -9.63 4.63 -15.24
C LEU A 72 -8.16 4.69 -15.65
N GLN A 73 -7.88 4.68 -16.95
CA GLN A 73 -6.52 4.86 -17.44
C GLN A 73 -6.01 6.27 -17.10
N HIS A 74 -6.85 7.29 -17.19
CA HIS A 74 -6.49 8.64 -16.76
C HIS A 74 -6.18 8.68 -15.26
N CYS A 75 -6.93 7.96 -14.44
CA CYS A 75 -6.60 7.83 -13.04
C CYS A 75 -5.17 7.33 -12.82
N LEU A 76 -4.74 6.35 -13.60
CA LEU A 76 -3.39 5.79 -13.49
C LEU A 76 -2.30 6.71 -14.05
N THR A 77 -2.62 7.66 -14.91
CA THR A 77 -1.65 8.70 -15.30
C THR A 77 -1.37 9.65 -14.13
N ILE A 78 -2.35 9.86 -13.27
CA ILE A 78 -2.20 10.72 -12.10
C ILE A 78 -1.54 9.95 -10.96
N ASN A 79 -2.01 8.75 -10.69
CA ASN A 79 -1.47 7.89 -9.64
C ASN A 79 -1.30 6.46 -10.17
N PRO A 80 -0.11 6.11 -10.69
CA PRO A 80 0.15 4.78 -11.26
C PRO A 80 -0.01 3.63 -10.27
N ASN A 81 0.05 3.93 -8.98
CA ASN A 81 -0.02 2.92 -7.92
C ASN A 81 -1.37 2.88 -7.21
N ALA A 82 -2.40 3.50 -7.80
CA ALA A 82 -3.72 3.53 -7.20
C ALA A 82 -4.38 2.15 -7.24
N SER A 83 -4.43 1.47 -6.11
CA SER A 83 -5.00 0.13 -6.00
C SER A 83 -6.43 0.06 -6.51
N SER A 84 -7.24 1.05 -6.20
CA SER A 84 -8.65 1.10 -6.62
C SER A 84 -8.80 1.10 -8.13
N ALA A 85 -8.05 1.97 -8.82
CA ALA A 85 -8.11 2.05 -10.28
C ALA A 85 -7.52 0.80 -10.94
N LEU A 86 -6.43 0.27 -10.39
CA LEU A 86 -5.82 -0.96 -10.89
C LEU A 86 -6.78 -2.15 -10.77
N TYR A 87 -7.47 -2.26 -9.65
CA TYR A 87 -8.44 -3.32 -9.42
C TYR A 87 -9.61 -3.23 -10.40
N GLU A 88 -10.15 -2.04 -10.58
CA GLU A 88 -11.23 -1.83 -11.54
C GLU A 88 -10.79 -2.15 -12.98
N LEU A 89 -9.61 -1.70 -13.38
CA LEU A 89 -9.08 -2.00 -14.71
C LEU A 89 -8.86 -3.50 -14.91
N ALA A 90 -8.40 -4.20 -13.87
CA ALA A 90 -8.23 -5.64 -13.96
C ALA A 90 -9.52 -6.35 -14.35
N GLN A 91 -10.64 -5.93 -13.80
CA GLN A 91 -11.94 -6.50 -14.14
C GLN A 91 -12.29 -6.28 -15.61
N TYR A 92 -11.99 -5.10 -16.15
CA TYR A 92 -12.20 -4.83 -17.57
C TYR A 92 -11.34 -5.72 -18.46
N TYR A 93 -10.07 -5.88 -18.11
CA TYR A 93 -9.18 -6.76 -18.87
C TYR A 93 -9.67 -8.21 -18.85
N LEU A 94 -10.13 -8.70 -17.71
CA LEU A 94 -10.67 -10.04 -17.62
C LEU A 94 -11.94 -10.21 -18.46
N PHE A 95 -12.80 -9.20 -18.43
CA PHE A 95 -14.02 -9.18 -19.25
C PHE A 95 -13.70 -9.22 -20.74
N LEU A 96 -12.67 -8.48 -21.16
CA LEU A 96 -12.21 -8.47 -22.55
C LEU A 96 -11.38 -9.69 -22.93
N LYS A 97 -11.28 -10.68 -22.05
CA LYS A 97 -10.48 -11.90 -22.23
C LYS A 97 -8.98 -11.62 -22.41
N GLN A 98 -8.52 -10.55 -21.79
CA GLN A 98 -7.10 -10.19 -21.75
C GLN A 98 -6.54 -10.56 -20.37
N ALA A 99 -6.53 -11.86 -20.08
CA ALA A 99 -6.16 -12.37 -18.77
C ALA A 99 -4.75 -11.97 -18.30
N PRO A 100 -3.71 -11.97 -19.14
CA PRO A 100 -2.39 -11.54 -18.70
C PRO A 100 -2.35 -10.11 -18.20
N GLN A 101 -3.02 -9.18 -18.89
CA GLN A 101 -3.10 -7.80 -18.47
C GLN A 101 -3.92 -7.64 -17.19
N GLY A 102 -5.02 -8.40 -17.09
CA GLY A 102 -5.84 -8.40 -15.87
C GLY A 102 -5.07 -8.90 -14.66
N GLN A 103 -4.32 -9.98 -14.83
CA GLN A 103 -3.50 -10.53 -13.76
C GLN A 103 -2.41 -9.55 -13.32
N ALA A 104 -1.71 -8.94 -14.28
CA ALA A 104 -0.68 -7.96 -13.98
C ALA A 104 -1.24 -6.76 -13.20
N ALA A 105 -2.42 -6.28 -13.57
CA ALA A 105 -3.08 -5.19 -12.87
C ALA A 105 -3.48 -5.57 -11.44
N LEU A 106 -3.98 -6.80 -11.24
CA LEU A 106 -4.32 -7.30 -9.91
C LEU A 106 -3.09 -7.43 -9.02
N GLU A 107 -2.01 -7.96 -9.53
CA GLU A 107 -0.76 -8.10 -8.79
C GLU A 107 -0.26 -6.73 -8.35
N LYS A 108 -0.27 -5.77 -9.24
CA LYS A 108 0.15 -4.41 -8.92
C LYS A 108 -0.77 -3.76 -7.89
N ALA A 109 -2.08 -4.00 -7.98
CA ALA A 109 -3.04 -3.50 -7.01
C ALA A 109 -2.75 -4.03 -5.60
N VAL A 110 -2.47 -5.34 -5.50
CA VAL A 110 -2.16 -5.98 -4.22
C VAL A 110 -0.85 -5.46 -3.63
N GLU A 111 0.17 -5.24 -4.46
CA GLU A 111 1.43 -4.69 -4.00
C GLU A 111 1.30 -3.30 -3.40
N ASN A 112 0.34 -2.52 -3.87
CA ASN A 112 0.16 -1.11 -3.48
C ASN A 112 -0.99 -0.90 -2.48
N ASP A 113 -1.62 -1.96 -2.09
CA ASP A 113 -2.73 -1.88 -1.15
C ASP A 113 -2.28 -1.75 0.33
#